data_58519a817f7b475699caf587d23a27a5
#
_entry.id   58519a817f7b475699caf587d23a27a5
#
_cell.length_a   1.000
_cell.length_b   1.000
_cell.length_c   1.000
_cell.angle_alpha   90.00
_cell.angle_beta   90.00
_cell.angle_gamma   90.00
#
_symmetry.space_group_name_H-M   'P 1'
#
loop_
_entity.id
_entity.type
_entity.pdbx_description
1 polymer ?
#
loop_
_entity_poly.entity_id
_entity_poly.type
_entity_poly.pdbx_seq_one_letter_code
_entity_poly.pdbx_strand_id
1 'polypeptide(L)'
;MNRFYDLASLTKPLVTAPLALAILDLDADRRWILGFHDRETPLTVRQLLSHTSGLPPWRPFTGESLAAQLRRPVAGHPLLRPATPGLATYSDLNYRLLAELVEAETGVPLAKLGASLGLSPAPWRETPTEVPDGPDVAAWALATEVLPPPRASHLPQDANARAGMPGHAGFGTSAVQLQEALARWVATGWPHRMAVDTAEGENGTRWGLGLQTAFAGAGRFGQLLSRIPSGMGIQVVEDSAEVAPPPAPALAAETGSSSDWWFHLGYTGPALFYRPSDRSCLGLLLHRRGPSGELLDAEALRARRWGMLSRFVGQFEG
;
A
#
# COMPACT_ATOMS: atom_id res chain seq x y z
N MET A 1 6.59 4.22 24.16
CA MET A 1 6.04 2.90 23.69
C MET A 1 6.08 2.90 22.17
N ASN A 2 6.61 1.87 21.56
CA ASN A 2 6.62 1.79 20.08
C ASN A 2 5.24 1.41 19.59
N ARG A 3 4.57 2.31 18.87
CA ARG A 3 3.29 2.02 18.19
C ARG A 3 3.55 1.07 17.03
N PHE A 4 2.56 0.23 16.73
CA PHE A 4 2.60 -0.69 15.61
C PHE A 4 1.45 -0.38 14.63
N TYR A 5 1.71 -0.45 13.33
CA TYR A 5 0.80 0.00 12.29
C TYR A 5 0.54 -1.06 11.23
N ASP A 6 -0.72 -1.25 10.86
CA ASP A 6 -1.09 -2.03 9.67
C ASP A 6 -0.71 -1.23 8.41
N LEU A 7 0.22 -1.74 7.63
CA LEU A 7 0.65 -1.13 6.38
C LEU A 7 -0.42 -1.14 5.30
N ALA A 8 -1.42 -2.02 5.42
CA ALA A 8 -2.43 -2.20 4.40
C ALA A 8 -1.80 -2.26 2.99
N SER A 9 -2.27 -1.43 2.08
CA SER A 9 -1.76 -1.40 0.71
C SER A 9 -0.31 -0.95 0.54
N LEU A 10 0.35 -0.42 1.57
CA LEU A 10 1.80 -0.20 1.51
C LEU A 10 2.60 -1.52 1.46
N THR A 11 1.97 -2.65 1.77
CA THR A 11 2.50 -3.99 1.48
C THR A 11 2.88 -4.13 0.00
N LYS A 12 2.14 -3.50 -0.90
CA LYS A 12 2.37 -3.58 -2.34
C LYS A 12 3.76 -3.06 -2.74
N PRO A 13 4.09 -1.78 -2.49
CA PRO A 13 5.40 -1.23 -2.87
C PRO A 13 6.54 -1.67 -1.96
N LEU A 14 6.27 -2.07 -0.73
CA LEU A 14 7.34 -2.40 0.23
C LEU A 14 7.71 -3.89 0.26
N VAL A 15 6.80 -4.77 -0.17
CA VAL A 15 7.02 -6.22 -0.13
C VAL A 15 6.83 -6.84 -1.51
N THR A 16 5.59 -6.82 -2.02
CA THR A 16 5.22 -7.64 -3.18
C THR A 16 5.85 -7.15 -4.48
N ALA A 17 5.85 -5.85 -4.74
CA ALA A 17 6.47 -5.31 -5.95
C ALA A 17 7.99 -5.52 -5.99
N PRO A 18 8.76 -5.23 -4.93
CA PRO A 18 10.19 -5.55 -4.90
C PRO A 18 10.49 -7.01 -5.18
N LEU A 19 9.76 -7.93 -4.54
CA LEU A 19 9.96 -9.36 -4.73
C LEU A 19 9.60 -9.80 -6.16
N ALA A 20 8.47 -9.32 -6.69
CA ALA A 20 8.08 -9.60 -8.06
C ALA A 20 9.11 -9.08 -9.08
N LEU A 21 9.61 -7.85 -8.89
CA LEU A 21 10.64 -7.24 -9.73
C LEU A 21 12.01 -7.94 -9.64
N ALA A 22 12.29 -8.61 -8.52
CA ALA A 22 13.53 -9.34 -8.32
C ALA A 22 13.51 -10.74 -8.94
N ILE A 23 12.35 -11.39 -8.90
CA ILE A 23 12.21 -12.84 -9.08
C ILE A 23 11.55 -13.19 -10.40
N LEU A 24 10.58 -12.37 -10.84
CA LEU A 24 9.73 -12.71 -11.98
C LEU A 24 10.14 -11.99 -13.25
N ASP A 25 10.02 -12.67 -14.39
CA ASP A 25 10.09 -12.03 -15.70
C ASP A 25 8.82 -11.18 -15.91
N LEU A 26 9.04 -9.87 -16.15
CA LEU A 26 7.98 -8.87 -16.26
C LEU A 26 7.04 -9.09 -17.44
N ASP A 27 7.55 -9.62 -18.53
CA ASP A 27 6.84 -9.70 -19.80
C ASP A 27 6.39 -11.12 -20.16
N ALA A 28 6.75 -12.10 -19.33
CA ALA A 28 6.29 -13.46 -19.49
C ALA A 28 4.77 -13.57 -19.29
N ASP A 29 4.12 -14.30 -20.18
CA ASP A 29 2.69 -14.61 -20.07
C ASP A 29 2.43 -15.58 -18.91
N ARG A 30 1.74 -15.12 -17.90
CA ARG A 30 1.43 -15.87 -16.68
C ARG A 30 0.00 -16.44 -16.66
N ARG A 31 -0.82 -16.22 -17.70
CA ARG A 31 -2.22 -16.68 -17.70
C ARG A 31 -2.35 -18.20 -17.51
N TRP A 32 -1.44 -18.99 -18.06
CA TRP A 32 -1.47 -20.46 -17.93
C TRP A 32 -1.20 -20.93 -16.51
N ILE A 33 -0.19 -20.37 -15.84
CA ILE A 33 0.15 -20.69 -14.46
C ILE A 33 -0.97 -20.26 -13.51
N LEU A 34 -1.56 -19.08 -13.78
CA LEU A 34 -2.65 -18.52 -12.99
C LEU A 34 -4.03 -19.12 -13.37
N GLY A 35 -4.10 -20.00 -14.36
CA GLY A 35 -5.31 -20.69 -14.74
C GLY A 35 -6.33 -19.85 -15.51
N PHE A 36 -5.91 -18.77 -16.17
CA PHE A 36 -6.76 -17.94 -17.04
C PHE A 36 -6.73 -18.42 -18.50
N HIS A 37 -7.06 -19.69 -18.71
CA HIS A 37 -6.96 -20.33 -20.02
C HIS A 37 -7.87 -19.72 -21.08
N ASP A 38 -9.02 -19.16 -20.67
CA ASP A 38 -10.01 -18.56 -21.57
C ASP A 38 -9.68 -17.10 -21.94
N ARG A 39 -8.61 -16.54 -21.38
CA ARG A 39 -8.19 -15.18 -21.69
C ARG A 39 -7.42 -15.18 -23.02
N GLU A 40 -7.89 -14.41 -23.99
CA GLU A 40 -7.26 -14.28 -25.31
C GLU A 40 -5.93 -13.51 -25.27
N THR A 41 -5.84 -12.48 -24.39
CA THR A 41 -4.63 -11.64 -24.28
C THR A 41 -3.72 -12.12 -23.15
N PRO A 42 -2.38 -11.97 -23.30
CA PRO A 42 -1.44 -12.29 -22.25
C PRO A 42 -1.76 -11.57 -20.91
N LEU A 43 -1.43 -12.23 -19.82
CA LEU A 43 -1.46 -11.65 -18.48
C LEU A 43 -0.03 -11.65 -17.93
N THR A 44 0.60 -10.48 -17.93
CA THR A 44 2.01 -10.34 -17.57
C THR A 44 2.20 -9.80 -16.16
N VAL A 45 3.38 -10.01 -15.57
CA VAL A 45 3.77 -9.43 -14.27
C VAL A 45 3.73 -7.91 -14.34
N ARG A 46 4.16 -7.32 -15.45
CA ARG A 46 4.08 -5.88 -15.70
C ARG A 46 2.66 -5.35 -15.59
N GLN A 47 1.70 -6.04 -16.19
CA GLN A 47 0.28 -5.66 -16.12
C GLN A 47 -0.29 -5.78 -14.70
N LEU A 48 0.15 -6.77 -13.95
CA LEU A 48 -0.25 -6.92 -12.54
C LEU A 48 0.34 -5.79 -11.68
N LEU A 49 1.62 -5.48 -11.84
CA LEU A 49 2.30 -4.40 -11.09
C LEU A 49 1.71 -3.03 -11.38
N SER A 50 1.36 -2.74 -12.63
CA SER A 50 0.85 -1.44 -13.08
C SER A 50 -0.68 -1.32 -13.05
N HIS A 51 -1.38 -2.32 -12.52
CA HIS A 51 -2.84 -2.35 -12.47
C HIS A 51 -3.55 -2.32 -13.85
N THR A 52 -2.89 -2.78 -14.90
CA THR A 52 -3.46 -2.83 -16.26
C THR A 52 -3.94 -4.22 -16.67
N SER A 53 -4.09 -5.13 -15.73
CA SER A 53 -4.51 -6.51 -15.96
C SER A 53 -5.98 -6.66 -16.37
N GLY A 54 -6.84 -5.68 -16.09
CA GLY A 54 -8.30 -5.76 -16.25
C GLY A 54 -9.00 -6.54 -15.12
N LEU A 55 -8.30 -6.93 -14.06
CA LEU A 55 -8.91 -7.56 -12.90
C LEU A 55 -9.76 -6.57 -12.09
N PRO A 56 -10.88 -7.05 -11.47
CA PRO A 56 -11.68 -6.21 -10.62
C PRO A 56 -10.89 -5.70 -9.39
N PRO A 57 -11.30 -4.59 -8.77
CA PRO A 57 -10.55 -3.99 -7.67
C PRO A 57 -10.36 -4.91 -6.47
N TRP A 58 -11.41 -5.62 -6.07
CA TRP A 58 -11.41 -6.47 -4.89
C TRP A 58 -12.55 -7.51 -4.95
N ARG A 59 -12.37 -8.65 -4.28
CA ARG A 59 -13.43 -9.62 -3.97
C ARG A 59 -13.06 -10.42 -2.73
N PRO A 60 -14.01 -10.92 -1.95
CA PRO A 60 -13.73 -11.82 -0.84
C PRO A 60 -13.21 -13.17 -1.34
N PHE A 61 -12.27 -13.77 -0.58
CA PHE A 61 -11.72 -15.09 -0.85
C PHE A 61 -12.28 -16.14 0.10
N THR A 62 -12.41 -17.36 -0.39
CA THR A 62 -13.05 -18.47 0.33
C THR A 62 -12.07 -19.60 0.65
N GLY A 63 -10.77 -19.33 0.82
CA GLY A 63 -9.77 -20.31 1.23
C GLY A 63 -9.11 -21.10 0.09
N GLU A 64 -9.61 -21.01 -1.15
CA GLU A 64 -8.94 -21.57 -2.34
C GLU A 64 -7.92 -20.56 -2.89
N SER A 65 -6.98 -21.02 -3.74
CA SER A 65 -6.11 -20.09 -4.45
C SER A 65 -6.92 -19.04 -5.23
N LEU A 66 -6.42 -17.83 -5.33
CA LEU A 66 -7.11 -16.75 -6.05
C LEU A 66 -7.37 -17.17 -7.51
N ALA A 67 -6.40 -17.82 -8.14
CA ALA A 67 -6.54 -18.33 -9.50
C ALA A 67 -7.69 -19.33 -9.62
N ALA A 68 -7.91 -20.22 -8.65
CA ALA A 68 -9.03 -21.14 -8.63
C ALA A 68 -10.37 -20.40 -8.43
N GLN A 69 -10.40 -19.41 -7.58
CA GLN A 69 -11.60 -18.60 -7.32
C GLN A 69 -11.97 -17.68 -8.48
N LEU A 70 -10.98 -17.11 -9.16
CA LEU A 70 -11.21 -16.26 -10.33
C LEU A 70 -11.73 -17.03 -11.55
N ARG A 71 -11.55 -18.36 -11.59
CA ARG A 71 -12.14 -19.21 -12.61
C ARG A 71 -13.65 -19.42 -12.44
N ARG A 72 -14.20 -19.18 -11.24
CA ARG A 72 -15.64 -19.35 -11.00
C ARG A 72 -16.38 -18.05 -11.32
N PRO A 73 -17.37 -18.09 -12.24
CA PRO A 73 -18.21 -16.91 -12.48
C PRO A 73 -18.93 -16.49 -11.20
N VAL A 74 -18.80 -15.23 -10.84
CA VAL A 74 -19.66 -14.65 -9.82
C VAL A 74 -20.84 -14.02 -10.54
N ALA A 75 -22.07 -14.44 -10.20
CA ALA A 75 -23.26 -13.91 -10.80
C ALA A 75 -23.28 -12.37 -10.77
N GLY A 76 -23.38 -11.75 -11.93
CA GLY A 76 -23.45 -10.29 -12.07
C GLY A 76 -22.10 -9.53 -12.11
N HIS A 77 -20.95 -10.22 -12.00
CA HIS A 77 -19.64 -9.57 -12.16
C HIS A 77 -18.81 -10.28 -13.24
N PRO A 78 -18.44 -9.61 -14.32
CA PRO A 78 -17.46 -10.14 -15.24
C PRO A 78 -16.13 -10.34 -14.50
N LEU A 79 -15.60 -11.56 -14.52
CA LEU A 79 -14.35 -11.92 -13.84
C LEU A 79 -13.15 -11.18 -14.37
N LEU A 80 -13.21 -10.83 -15.65
CA LEU A 80 -12.22 -10.05 -16.34
C LEU A 80 -12.95 -9.10 -17.28
N ARG A 81 -12.76 -7.82 -17.09
CA ARG A 81 -13.02 -6.88 -18.18
C ARG A 81 -11.84 -6.97 -19.15
N PRO A 82 -12.05 -6.88 -20.45
CA PRO A 82 -10.94 -6.67 -21.36
C PRO A 82 -10.15 -5.48 -20.85
N ALA A 83 -8.86 -5.67 -20.55
CA ALA A 83 -8.02 -4.56 -20.14
C ALA A 83 -8.02 -3.55 -21.29
N THR A 84 -8.41 -2.33 -21.01
CA THR A 84 -8.20 -1.23 -21.95
C THR A 84 -6.69 -1.01 -21.99
N PRO A 85 -6.01 -1.21 -23.13
CA PRO A 85 -4.58 -1.06 -23.21
C PRO A 85 -4.14 0.31 -22.64
N GLY A 86 -3.19 0.28 -21.71
CA GLY A 86 -2.67 1.49 -21.07
C GLY A 86 -3.55 2.10 -19.97
N LEU A 87 -4.77 1.62 -19.75
CA LEU A 87 -5.64 2.09 -18.67
C LEU A 87 -5.45 1.24 -17.41
N ALA A 88 -5.03 1.87 -16.32
CA ALA A 88 -4.89 1.24 -15.02
C ALA A 88 -6.19 1.32 -14.22
N THR A 89 -6.65 0.16 -13.75
CA THR A 89 -7.72 0.05 -12.74
C THR A 89 -7.12 -0.57 -11.49
N TYR A 90 -7.02 0.20 -10.40
CA TYR A 90 -6.45 -0.28 -9.16
C TYR A 90 -7.11 -1.57 -8.71
N SER A 91 -6.30 -2.60 -8.43
CA SER A 91 -6.79 -3.92 -8.04
C SER A 91 -5.89 -4.59 -7.01
N ASP A 92 -6.47 -4.97 -5.88
CA ASP A 92 -5.82 -5.78 -4.86
C ASP A 92 -5.53 -7.20 -5.34
N LEU A 93 -6.36 -7.69 -6.28
CA LEU A 93 -6.20 -9.02 -6.84
C LEU A 93 -4.90 -9.17 -7.63
N ASN A 94 -4.45 -8.09 -8.28
CA ASN A 94 -3.16 -8.08 -8.98
C ASN A 94 -2.02 -8.48 -8.05
N TYR A 95 -1.98 -7.89 -6.88
CA TYR A 95 -0.91 -8.09 -5.92
C TYR A 95 -1.04 -9.41 -5.16
N ARG A 96 -2.27 -9.92 -5.02
CA ARG A 96 -2.46 -11.28 -4.54
C ARG A 96 -1.92 -12.31 -5.54
N LEU A 97 -2.19 -12.12 -6.84
CA LEU A 97 -1.64 -12.99 -7.89
C LEU A 97 -0.12 -12.90 -7.99
N LEU A 98 0.45 -11.69 -7.86
CA LEU A 98 1.90 -11.52 -7.78
C LEU A 98 2.50 -12.30 -6.60
N ALA A 99 1.84 -12.28 -5.44
CA ALA A 99 2.27 -13.07 -4.31
C ALA A 99 2.27 -14.57 -4.61
N GLU A 100 1.20 -15.09 -5.23
CA GLU A 100 1.14 -16.51 -5.64
C GLU A 100 2.24 -16.87 -6.65
N LEU A 101 2.55 -15.99 -7.60
CA LEU A 101 3.64 -16.21 -8.57
C LEU A 101 5.00 -16.22 -7.88
N VAL A 102 5.25 -15.31 -6.94
CA VAL A 102 6.51 -15.25 -6.16
C VAL A 102 6.64 -16.51 -5.30
N GLU A 103 5.58 -16.92 -4.62
CA GLU A 103 5.55 -18.15 -3.81
C GLU A 103 5.78 -19.41 -4.67
N ALA A 104 5.16 -19.48 -5.84
CA ALA A 104 5.35 -20.60 -6.77
C ALA A 104 6.78 -20.68 -7.32
N GLU A 105 7.38 -19.54 -7.67
CA GLU A 105 8.74 -19.49 -8.22
C GLU A 105 9.82 -19.80 -7.17
N THR A 106 9.59 -19.36 -5.92
CA THR A 106 10.61 -19.48 -4.86
C THR A 106 10.40 -20.72 -3.97
N GLY A 107 9.21 -21.29 -3.93
CA GLY A 107 8.83 -22.30 -2.93
C GLY A 107 8.75 -21.75 -1.50
N VAL A 108 8.80 -20.43 -1.30
CA VAL A 108 8.83 -19.79 0.01
C VAL A 108 7.60 -18.91 0.20
N PRO A 109 6.86 -19.03 1.31
CA PRO A 109 5.73 -18.16 1.60
C PRO A 109 6.10 -16.67 1.59
N LEU A 110 5.23 -15.82 1.02
CA LEU A 110 5.45 -14.36 0.97
C LEU A 110 5.68 -13.76 2.35
N ALA A 111 4.99 -14.26 3.36
CA ALA A 111 5.17 -13.85 4.75
C ALA A 111 6.64 -13.96 5.21
N LYS A 112 7.30 -15.08 4.87
CA LYS A 112 8.71 -15.30 5.21
C LYS A 112 9.64 -14.40 4.39
N LEU A 113 9.36 -14.24 3.10
CA LEU A 113 10.13 -13.34 2.23
C LEU A 113 10.00 -11.88 2.69
N GLY A 114 8.78 -11.42 3.01
CA GLY A 114 8.55 -10.06 3.49
C GLY A 114 9.19 -9.79 4.87
N ALA A 115 9.23 -10.80 5.74
CA ALA A 115 9.94 -10.68 7.01
C ALA A 115 11.45 -10.43 6.81
N SER A 116 12.06 -10.99 5.79
CA SER A 116 13.47 -10.73 5.45
C SER A 116 13.72 -9.29 5.00
N LEU A 117 12.68 -8.58 4.55
CA LEU A 117 12.73 -7.15 4.25
C LEU A 117 12.58 -6.26 5.50
N GLY A 118 12.39 -6.86 6.68
CA GLY A 118 12.29 -6.18 7.96
C GLY A 118 10.87 -5.71 8.32
N LEU A 119 9.86 -6.25 7.67
CA LEU A 119 8.46 -5.98 7.95
C LEU A 119 7.79 -7.19 8.59
N SER A 120 6.81 -6.97 9.45
CA SER A 120 6.16 -8.04 10.20
C SER A 120 4.96 -8.60 9.44
N PRO A 121 4.97 -9.90 9.04
CA PRO A 121 3.80 -10.52 8.43
C PRO A 121 2.70 -10.77 9.48
N ALA A 122 1.45 -10.73 9.05
CA ALA A 122 0.31 -11.12 9.89
C ALA A 122 0.15 -12.66 9.97
N PRO A 123 -0.43 -13.22 11.04
CA PRO A 123 -0.81 -12.52 12.27
C PRO A 123 0.40 -12.01 13.03
N TRP A 124 0.34 -10.78 13.52
CA TRP A 124 1.46 -10.11 14.18
C TRP A 124 1.70 -10.68 15.58
N ARG A 125 2.19 -11.89 15.65
CA ARG A 125 2.45 -12.63 16.91
C ARG A 125 3.71 -12.13 17.62
N GLU A 126 4.58 -11.50 16.89
CA GLU A 126 5.87 -10.97 17.37
C GLU A 126 5.80 -9.47 17.70
N THR A 127 4.63 -8.96 18.01
CA THR A 127 4.56 -7.68 18.72
C THR A 127 5.41 -7.80 19.98
N PRO A 128 6.16 -6.74 20.36
CA PRO A 128 7.03 -6.76 21.53
C PRO A 128 6.31 -7.39 22.72
N THR A 129 6.98 -8.23 23.44
CA THR A 129 6.52 -9.07 24.57
C THR A 129 5.88 -8.31 25.74
N GLU A 130 5.62 -7.03 25.56
CA GLU A 130 5.00 -6.13 26.54
C GLU A 130 3.74 -5.46 25.96
N VAL A 131 2.82 -6.26 25.41
CA VAL A 131 1.47 -5.76 25.17
C VAL A 131 0.78 -5.73 26.53
N PRO A 132 0.46 -4.57 27.11
CA PRO A 132 -0.24 -4.52 28.38
C PRO A 132 -1.61 -5.23 28.24
N ASP A 133 -1.92 -6.11 29.19
CA ASP A 133 -3.28 -6.62 29.37
C ASP A 133 -4.19 -5.46 29.78
N GLY A 134 -4.98 -4.93 28.84
CA GLY A 134 -5.90 -3.85 29.15
C GLY A 134 -6.49 -3.12 27.93
N PRO A 135 -7.39 -2.15 28.17
CA PRO A 135 -8.05 -1.38 27.09
C PRO A 135 -7.10 -0.58 26.20
N ASP A 136 -5.86 -0.35 26.61
CA ASP A 136 -4.84 0.31 25.82
C ASP A 136 -4.22 -0.56 24.71
N VAL A 137 -4.50 -1.85 24.69
CA VAL A 137 -4.06 -2.73 23.60
C VAL A 137 -4.60 -2.28 22.25
N ALA A 138 -5.79 -1.67 22.23
CA ALA A 138 -6.36 -1.07 21.02
C ALA A 138 -5.60 0.16 20.51
N ALA A 139 -4.81 0.81 21.34
CA ALA A 139 -3.97 1.94 20.97
C ALA A 139 -2.62 1.51 20.34
N TRP A 140 -2.25 0.27 20.48
CA TRP A 140 -0.95 -0.25 20.06
C TRP A 140 -0.94 -0.85 18.67
N ALA A 141 -1.92 -1.64 18.39
CA ALA A 141 -2.11 -2.15 17.07
C ALA A 141 -3.34 -1.46 16.53
N LEU A 142 -3.20 -0.88 15.38
CA LEU A 142 -4.30 -0.26 14.75
C LEU A 142 -5.29 -1.29 14.39
N ALA A 143 -6.24 -1.31 15.28
CA ALA A 143 -7.37 -2.16 15.20
C ALA A 143 -7.92 -2.12 13.80
N THR A 144 -8.04 -3.26 13.25
CA THR A 144 -8.89 -3.50 12.12
C THR A 144 -10.28 -2.97 12.46
N GLU A 145 -10.84 -2.22 11.55
CA GLU A 145 -12.08 -1.47 11.73
C GLU A 145 -13.30 -2.32 12.10
N VAL A 146 -13.18 -3.64 12.02
CA VAL A 146 -14.33 -4.56 12.02
C VAL A 146 -14.33 -5.53 13.19
N LEU A 147 -13.24 -5.64 13.96
CA LEU A 147 -13.17 -6.59 15.06
C LEU A 147 -13.13 -5.88 16.42
N PRO A 148 -13.85 -6.39 17.42
CA PRO A 148 -13.77 -5.85 18.77
C PRO A 148 -12.37 -6.08 19.35
N PRO A 149 -11.85 -5.14 20.18
CA PRO A 149 -10.64 -5.35 20.95
C PRO A 149 -10.80 -6.61 21.84
N PRO A 150 -9.76 -7.35 22.12
CA PRO A 150 -8.34 -7.24 21.75
C PRO A 150 -7.94 -8.00 20.48
N ARG A 151 -8.88 -8.69 19.84
CA ARG A 151 -8.58 -9.53 18.66
C ARG A 151 -8.20 -8.71 17.42
N ALA A 152 -8.65 -7.47 17.37
CA ALA A 152 -8.38 -6.57 16.26
C ALA A 152 -6.92 -6.14 16.17
N SER A 153 -6.17 -6.18 17.26
CA SER A 153 -4.82 -5.63 17.36
C SER A 153 -3.73 -6.46 16.69
N HIS A 154 -4.00 -7.71 16.36
CA HIS A 154 -3.00 -8.65 15.81
C HIS A 154 -3.28 -9.06 14.36
N LEU A 155 -4.30 -8.50 13.74
CA LEU A 155 -4.75 -8.89 12.41
C LEU A 155 -4.87 -7.67 11.48
N PRO A 156 -4.57 -7.86 10.20
CA PRO A 156 -4.76 -6.80 9.20
C PRO A 156 -6.24 -6.45 9.05
N GLN A 157 -6.51 -5.22 8.67
CA GLN A 157 -7.85 -4.74 8.40
C GLN A 157 -8.49 -5.50 7.23
N ASP A 158 -7.73 -5.78 6.19
CA ASP A 158 -8.23 -6.45 5.00
C ASP A 158 -8.64 -7.90 5.28
N ALA A 159 -9.86 -8.28 4.87
CA ALA A 159 -10.44 -9.59 5.15
C ALA A 159 -9.67 -10.75 4.49
N ASN A 160 -9.11 -10.53 3.30
CA ASN A 160 -8.36 -11.55 2.58
C ASN A 160 -6.99 -11.76 3.21
N ALA A 161 -6.34 -10.68 3.63
CA ALA A 161 -5.07 -10.75 4.36
C ALA A 161 -5.25 -11.44 5.73
N ARG A 162 -6.39 -11.21 6.43
CA ARG A 162 -6.76 -11.94 7.64
C ARG A 162 -6.94 -13.43 7.41
N ALA A 163 -7.45 -13.81 6.25
CA ALA A 163 -7.61 -15.20 5.86
C ALA A 163 -6.28 -15.89 5.47
N GLY A 164 -5.13 -15.23 5.65
CA GLY A 164 -3.83 -15.78 5.35
C GLY A 164 -3.39 -15.61 3.90
N MET A 165 -4.01 -14.69 3.17
CA MET A 165 -3.69 -14.40 1.77
C MET A 165 -3.02 -13.02 1.61
N PRO A 166 -1.75 -12.86 2.04
CA PRO A 166 -1.04 -11.59 1.92
C PRO A 166 -0.67 -11.27 0.47
N GLY A 167 -0.19 -10.06 0.24
CA GLY A 167 0.33 -9.61 -1.06
C GLY A 167 -0.11 -8.20 -1.41
N HIS A 168 -1.39 -7.93 -1.34
CA HIS A 168 -1.97 -6.58 -1.46
C HIS A 168 -2.00 -5.84 -0.11
N ALA A 169 -2.01 -6.59 1.00
CA ALA A 169 -1.96 -6.18 2.40
C ALA A 169 -1.39 -7.32 3.24
N GLY A 170 -1.37 -7.21 4.57
CA GLY A 170 -1.01 -8.29 5.50
C GLY A 170 0.33 -8.14 6.17
N PHE A 171 0.98 -6.98 6.04
CA PHE A 171 2.19 -6.64 6.78
C PHE A 171 1.96 -5.44 7.69
N GLY A 172 2.68 -5.44 8.80
CA GLY A 172 2.67 -4.36 9.77
C GLY A 172 4.08 -3.90 10.12
N THR A 173 4.20 -2.78 10.84
CA THR A 173 5.47 -2.14 11.14
C THR A 173 5.38 -1.21 12.36
N SER A 174 6.50 -0.98 13.02
CA SER A 174 6.72 0.19 13.87
C SER A 174 7.46 1.28 13.10
N ALA A 175 7.56 2.49 13.63
CA ALA A 175 8.32 3.57 12.99
C ALA A 175 9.79 3.20 12.77
N VAL A 176 10.41 2.58 13.76
CA VAL A 176 11.82 2.13 13.67
C VAL A 176 11.99 1.09 12.57
N GLN A 177 11.13 0.08 12.54
CA GLN A 177 11.16 -0.96 11.50
C GLN A 177 10.94 -0.35 10.11
N LEU A 178 10.00 0.58 9.98
CA LEU A 178 9.75 1.23 8.69
C LEU A 178 10.95 2.07 8.25
N GLN A 179 11.56 2.83 9.16
CA GLN A 179 12.76 3.62 8.84
C GLN A 179 13.88 2.75 8.27
N GLU A 180 14.14 1.60 8.91
CA GLU A 180 15.14 0.64 8.44
C GLU A 180 14.75 -0.05 7.12
N ALA A 181 13.47 -0.43 6.98
CA ALA A 181 12.96 -1.04 5.76
C ALA A 181 13.06 -0.06 4.57
N LEU A 182 12.69 1.23 4.76
CA LEU A 182 12.81 2.26 3.74
C LEU A 182 14.28 2.55 3.39
N ALA A 183 15.19 2.53 4.36
CA ALA A 183 16.62 2.68 4.09
C ALA A 183 17.13 1.57 3.16
N ARG A 184 16.79 0.32 3.45
CA ARG A 184 17.12 -0.82 2.57
C ARG A 184 16.43 -0.71 1.21
N TRP A 185 15.15 -0.37 1.19
CA TRP A 185 14.35 -0.22 -0.03
C TRP A 185 14.92 0.84 -0.98
N VAL A 186 15.37 1.98 -0.45
CA VAL A 186 16.04 3.03 -1.22
C VAL A 186 17.45 2.61 -1.66
N ALA A 187 18.23 2.00 -0.75
CA ALA A 187 19.61 1.56 -1.04
C ALA A 187 19.66 0.50 -2.14
N THR A 188 18.69 -0.40 -2.17
CA THR A 188 18.59 -1.44 -3.22
C THR A 188 18.05 -0.93 -4.56
N GLY A 189 17.63 0.33 -4.63
CA GLY A 189 17.11 0.96 -5.85
C GLY A 189 15.70 0.51 -6.26
N TRP A 190 14.97 -0.20 -5.39
CA TRP A 190 13.60 -0.64 -5.68
C TRP A 190 12.66 0.49 -6.08
N PRO A 191 12.61 1.62 -5.32
CA PRO A 191 11.71 2.71 -5.70
C PRO A 191 12.00 3.24 -7.10
N HIS A 192 13.26 3.32 -7.47
CA HIS A 192 13.63 3.80 -8.81
C HIS A 192 13.19 2.84 -9.92
N ARG A 193 13.24 1.54 -9.67
CA ARG A 193 12.74 0.52 -10.60
C ARG A 193 11.21 0.52 -10.70
N MET A 194 10.52 0.86 -9.60
CA MET A 194 9.06 1.00 -9.57
C MET A 194 8.57 2.34 -10.11
N ALA A 195 9.42 3.36 -10.07
CA ALA A 195 9.11 4.71 -10.55
C ALA A 195 9.15 4.83 -12.09
N VAL A 196 8.82 3.77 -12.79
CA VAL A 196 8.65 3.77 -14.24
C VAL A 196 7.18 4.01 -14.52
N ASP A 197 6.88 5.12 -15.18
CA ASP A 197 5.52 5.45 -15.60
C ASP A 197 5.09 4.51 -16.73
N THR A 198 4.08 3.71 -16.47
CA THR A 198 3.66 2.65 -17.40
C THR A 198 2.20 2.75 -17.82
N ALA A 199 1.34 3.40 -17.05
CA ALA A 199 -0.08 3.37 -17.30
C ALA A 199 -0.81 4.63 -16.81
N GLU A 200 -1.77 5.07 -17.59
CA GLU A 200 -2.76 6.06 -17.18
C GLU A 200 -3.95 5.36 -16.55
N GLY A 201 -4.42 5.87 -15.42
CA GLY A 201 -5.57 5.37 -14.71
C GLY A 201 -6.78 6.29 -14.82
N GLU A 202 -7.88 5.86 -14.24
CA GLU A 202 -9.08 6.68 -14.16
C GLU A 202 -8.81 7.99 -13.39
N ASN A 203 -9.53 9.06 -13.77
CA ASN A 203 -9.46 10.36 -13.11
C ASN A 203 -8.07 11.02 -13.10
N GLY A 204 -7.26 10.82 -14.12
CA GLY A 204 -5.92 11.41 -14.23
C GLY A 204 -4.90 10.81 -13.27
N THR A 205 -5.18 9.64 -12.72
CA THR A 205 -4.18 8.86 -11.98
C THR A 205 -3.17 8.26 -12.95
N ARG A 206 -1.93 8.08 -12.49
CA ARG A 206 -0.88 7.42 -13.26
C ARG A 206 -0.15 6.43 -12.37
N TRP A 207 0.21 5.30 -12.94
CA TRP A 207 0.81 4.18 -12.22
C TRP A 207 2.13 3.75 -12.85
N GLY A 208 3.11 3.54 -12.00
CA GLY A 208 4.30 2.79 -12.32
C GLY A 208 4.18 1.32 -11.89
N LEU A 209 5.31 0.65 -11.72
CA LEU A 209 5.39 -0.75 -11.31
C LEU A 209 5.30 -0.90 -9.76
N GLY A 210 4.23 -0.37 -9.18
CA GLY A 210 3.98 -0.46 -7.74
C GLY A 210 3.86 0.87 -7.01
N LEU A 211 4.14 1.98 -7.69
CA LEU A 211 3.94 3.34 -7.17
C LEU A 211 2.99 4.12 -8.07
N GLN A 212 2.26 5.02 -7.47
CA GLN A 212 1.42 5.98 -8.16
C GLN A 212 2.21 7.26 -8.42
N THR A 213 2.17 7.76 -9.65
CA THR A 213 2.97 8.92 -10.09
C THR A 213 2.17 10.20 -10.16
N ALA A 214 0.85 10.07 -10.31
CA ALA A 214 -0.07 11.19 -10.25
C ALA A 214 -1.47 10.71 -9.82
N PHE A 215 -2.25 11.59 -9.21
CA PHE A 215 -3.67 11.35 -9.00
C PHE A 215 -4.46 12.65 -9.02
N ALA A 216 -5.74 12.57 -9.32
CA ALA A 216 -6.63 13.72 -9.28
C ALA A 216 -6.67 14.32 -7.86
N GLY A 217 -6.38 15.59 -7.71
CA GLY A 217 -6.26 16.25 -6.40
C GLY A 217 -4.85 16.21 -5.80
N ALA A 218 -3.83 15.73 -6.53
CA ALA A 218 -2.44 15.81 -6.09
C ALA A 218 -1.92 17.25 -5.96
N GLY A 219 -2.56 18.24 -6.59
CA GLY A 219 -2.09 19.61 -6.65
C GLY A 219 -1.68 20.19 -5.31
N ARG A 220 -2.52 20.06 -4.28
CA ARG A 220 -2.19 20.57 -2.93
C ARG A 220 -1.17 19.73 -2.19
N PHE A 221 -1.30 18.40 -2.24
CA PHE A 221 -0.26 17.53 -1.68
C PHE A 221 1.06 17.73 -2.40
N GLY A 222 1.05 17.86 -3.74
CA GLY A 222 2.22 18.17 -4.54
C GLY A 222 2.86 19.51 -4.17
N GLN A 223 2.07 20.57 -3.99
CA GLN A 223 2.55 21.89 -3.52
C GLN A 223 3.17 21.80 -2.13
N LEU A 224 2.58 21.03 -1.22
CA LEU A 224 3.14 20.85 0.12
C LEU A 224 4.43 20.02 0.07
N LEU A 225 4.46 18.95 -0.70
CA LEU A 225 5.63 18.11 -0.89
C LEU A 225 6.78 18.85 -1.60
N SER A 226 6.49 19.79 -2.50
CA SER A 226 7.52 20.59 -3.18
C SER A 226 8.29 21.54 -2.26
N ARG A 227 7.75 21.84 -1.07
CA ARG A 227 8.41 22.65 -0.02
C ARG A 227 9.40 21.84 0.81
N ILE A 228 9.42 20.52 0.67
CA ILE A 228 10.42 19.66 1.32
C ILE A 228 11.77 19.86 0.62
N PRO A 229 12.84 20.21 1.37
CA PRO A 229 14.15 20.47 0.79
C PRO A 229 14.70 19.25 0.05
N SER A 230 15.52 19.50 -0.97
CA SER A 230 16.26 18.44 -1.64
C SER A 230 17.26 17.80 -0.69
N GLY A 231 17.46 16.49 -0.83
CA GLY A 231 18.40 15.74 0.01
C GLY A 231 17.91 15.50 1.43
N MET A 232 16.59 15.60 1.67
CA MET A 232 16.00 15.29 2.98
C MET A 232 16.40 13.89 3.49
N GLY A 233 16.69 12.96 2.58
CA GLY A 233 16.93 11.55 2.90
C GLY A 233 15.64 10.81 3.23
N ILE A 234 15.73 9.89 4.19
CA ILE A 234 14.61 9.02 4.58
C ILE A 234 14.05 9.49 5.92
N GLN A 235 12.76 9.74 5.96
CA GLN A 235 12.05 10.17 7.16
C GLN A 235 10.81 9.32 7.39
N VAL A 236 10.53 8.99 8.65
CA VAL A 236 9.27 8.40 9.08
C VAL A 236 8.65 9.30 10.13
N VAL A 237 7.41 9.69 9.89
CA VAL A 237 6.63 10.56 10.77
C VAL A 237 5.46 9.77 11.33
N GLU A 238 5.36 9.73 12.66
CA GLU A 238 4.22 9.13 13.36
C GLU A 238 3.20 10.22 13.73
N ASP A 239 1.94 9.83 13.68
CA ASP A 239 0.88 10.71 14.18
C ASP A 239 0.94 10.81 15.70
N SER A 240 1.19 12.01 16.19
CA SER A 240 0.95 12.34 17.58
C SER A 240 -0.55 12.58 17.76
N ALA A 241 -1.26 11.62 18.34
CA ALA A 241 -2.73 11.62 18.48
C ALA A 241 -3.33 12.84 19.23
N GLU A 242 -2.49 13.75 19.71
CA GLU A 242 -2.89 14.86 20.60
C GLU A 242 -3.29 16.16 19.88
N VAL A 243 -3.05 16.28 18.59
CA VAL A 243 -3.32 17.53 17.87
C VAL A 243 -4.44 17.29 16.84
N ALA A 244 -5.55 17.98 17.03
CA ALA A 244 -6.61 18.03 16.02
C ALA A 244 -6.00 18.49 14.68
N PRO A 245 -6.26 17.78 13.58
CA PRO A 245 -5.76 18.20 12.27
C PRO A 245 -6.34 19.58 11.94
N PRO A 246 -5.55 20.48 11.32
CA PRO A 246 -6.13 21.69 10.76
C PRO A 246 -7.21 21.29 9.75
N PRO A 247 -8.28 22.09 9.59
CA PRO A 247 -9.30 21.80 8.60
C PRO A 247 -8.66 21.60 7.23
N ALA A 248 -8.96 20.50 6.58
CA ALA A 248 -8.49 20.29 5.23
C ALA A 248 -9.06 21.42 4.36
N PRO A 249 -8.22 22.09 3.57
CA PRO A 249 -8.74 23.08 2.65
C PRO A 249 -9.74 22.40 1.72
N ALA A 250 -10.87 23.06 1.44
CA ALA A 250 -11.91 22.54 0.55
C ALA A 250 -11.30 22.07 -0.78
N LEU A 251 -11.74 20.90 -1.24
CA LEU A 251 -11.32 20.32 -2.51
C LEU A 251 -11.82 21.19 -3.67
N ALA A 252 -11.06 22.20 -4.05
CA ALA A 252 -11.17 22.73 -5.40
C ALA A 252 -10.55 21.69 -6.34
N ALA A 253 -11.22 21.37 -7.43
CA ALA A 253 -10.68 20.55 -8.50
C ALA A 253 -9.50 21.31 -9.13
N GLU A 254 -8.30 21.11 -8.61
CA GLU A 254 -7.10 21.69 -9.18
C GLU A 254 -6.51 20.68 -10.17
N THR A 255 -6.76 20.94 -11.44
CA THR A 255 -5.98 20.42 -12.54
C THR A 255 -4.62 21.13 -12.51
N GLY A 256 -3.58 20.48 -12.05
CA GLY A 256 -2.27 21.11 -12.09
C GLY A 256 -1.16 20.33 -11.43
N SER A 257 -0.15 20.10 -12.21
CA SER A 257 1.22 19.66 -11.96
C SER A 257 1.43 18.30 -11.33
N SER A 258 2.09 17.44 -12.10
CA SER A 258 2.82 16.29 -11.60
C SER A 258 3.73 16.73 -10.46
N SER A 259 3.49 16.24 -9.25
CA SER A 259 4.49 16.36 -8.20
C SER A 259 5.69 15.47 -8.61
N ASP A 260 6.92 15.92 -8.32
CA ASP A 260 8.12 15.08 -8.48
C ASP A 260 8.13 13.88 -7.52
N TRP A 261 7.05 13.72 -6.76
CA TRP A 261 6.90 12.68 -5.78
C TRP A 261 5.98 11.56 -6.26
N TRP A 262 6.45 10.35 -6.15
CA TRP A 262 5.72 9.12 -6.35
C TRP A 262 5.23 8.63 -5.00
N PHE A 263 4.07 8.00 -4.95
CA PHE A 263 3.46 7.68 -3.68
C PHE A 263 2.63 6.40 -3.72
N HIS A 264 2.30 5.91 -2.55
CA HIS A 264 1.26 4.91 -2.33
C HIS A 264 0.53 5.20 -1.00
N LEU A 265 -0.78 4.97 -0.98
CA LEU A 265 -1.61 5.20 0.20
C LEU A 265 -2.13 3.87 0.75
N GLY A 266 -2.07 3.70 2.07
CA GLY A 266 -2.70 2.61 2.79
C GLY A 266 -4.12 2.95 3.23
N TYR A 267 -5.03 2.00 3.11
CA TYR A 267 -6.43 2.17 3.50
C TYR A 267 -6.58 2.52 4.99
N THR A 268 -5.78 1.89 5.85
CA THR A 268 -5.76 2.07 7.31
C THR A 268 -5.12 3.38 7.78
N GLY A 269 -4.55 4.15 6.85
CA GLY A 269 -3.97 5.46 7.12
C GLY A 269 -2.59 5.70 6.56
N PRO A 270 -1.62 4.78 6.66
CA PRO A 270 -0.25 5.03 6.27
C PRO A 270 -0.11 5.57 4.86
N ALA A 271 0.97 6.31 4.62
CA ALA A 271 1.30 6.81 3.28
C ALA A 271 2.82 6.73 3.05
N LEU A 272 3.20 6.51 1.82
CA LEU A 272 4.58 6.47 1.37
C LEU A 272 4.75 7.46 0.23
N PHE A 273 5.77 8.29 0.31
CA PHE A 273 6.16 9.24 -0.73
C PHE A 273 7.63 9.02 -1.07
N TYR A 274 7.96 9.07 -2.35
CA TYR A 274 9.32 8.91 -2.85
C TYR A 274 9.59 9.93 -3.94
N ARG A 275 10.71 10.64 -3.86
CA ARG A 275 11.16 11.58 -4.87
C ARG A 275 12.36 11.00 -5.62
N PRO A 276 12.18 10.62 -6.90
CA PRO A 276 13.23 9.96 -7.69
C PRO A 276 14.49 10.81 -7.90
N SER A 277 14.34 12.13 -8.02
CA SER A 277 15.42 13.05 -8.36
C SER A 277 16.58 13.07 -7.35
N ASP A 278 16.28 12.87 -6.07
CA ASP A 278 17.27 12.91 -4.98
C ASP A 278 17.14 11.72 -4.00
N ARG A 279 16.28 10.76 -4.30
CA ARG A 279 15.99 9.58 -3.50
C ARG A 279 15.45 9.89 -2.09
N SER A 280 14.85 11.07 -1.91
CA SER A 280 14.15 11.38 -0.67
C SER A 280 12.92 10.48 -0.50
N CYS A 281 12.70 10.01 0.72
CA CYS A 281 11.60 9.10 1.02
C CYS A 281 10.93 9.52 2.33
N LEU A 282 9.60 9.59 2.34
CA LEU A 282 8.80 9.95 3.50
C LEU A 282 7.73 8.90 3.76
N GLY A 283 7.80 8.25 4.92
CA GLY A 283 6.74 7.39 5.45
C GLY A 283 5.89 8.15 6.45
N LEU A 284 4.58 8.16 6.26
CA LEU A 284 3.63 8.63 7.27
C LEU A 284 2.97 7.42 7.93
N LEU A 285 3.04 7.35 9.25
CA LEU A 285 2.38 6.33 10.06
C LEU A 285 1.26 6.97 10.86
N LEU A 286 0.05 6.72 10.45
CA LEU A 286 -1.16 7.15 11.11
C LEU A 286 -2.22 6.06 10.99
N HIS A 287 -3.29 6.23 11.73
CA HIS A 287 -4.41 5.30 11.69
C HIS A 287 -5.74 5.97 11.32
N ARG A 288 -6.66 5.17 10.83
CA ARG A 288 -7.96 5.63 10.37
C ARG A 288 -9.00 5.67 11.48
N ARG A 289 -8.57 5.99 12.71
CA ARG A 289 -9.47 6.17 13.84
C ARG A 289 -9.32 7.55 14.43
N GLY A 290 -10.45 8.16 14.76
CA GLY A 290 -10.51 9.41 15.48
C GLY A 290 -10.26 9.25 16.98
N PRO A 291 -10.23 10.35 17.74
CA PRO A 291 -9.93 10.35 19.17
C PRO A 291 -10.88 9.52 20.03
N SER A 292 -12.15 9.41 19.62
CA SER A 292 -13.18 8.59 20.28
C SER A 292 -13.24 7.14 19.79
N GLY A 293 -12.29 6.74 18.91
CA GLY A 293 -12.21 5.39 18.35
C GLY A 293 -13.10 5.17 17.12
N GLU A 294 -13.80 6.19 16.66
CA GLU A 294 -14.62 6.16 15.43
C GLU A 294 -13.78 5.97 14.19
N LEU A 295 -14.38 5.34 13.18
CA LEU A 295 -13.73 5.19 11.88
C LEU A 295 -13.81 6.51 11.12
N LEU A 296 -12.63 7.05 10.74
CA LEU A 296 -12.56 8.22 9.89
C LEU A 296 -13.01 7.88 8.46
N ASP A 297 -13.86 8.70 7.88
CA ASP A 297 -14.18 8.62 6.46
C ASP A 297 -12.97 9.01 5.59
N ALA A 298 -13.14 8.94 4.28
CA ALA A 298 -12.03 9.22 3.35
C ALA A 298 -11.58 10.69 3.40
N GLU A 299 -12.48 11.62 3.70
CA GLU A 299 -12.19 13.05 3.78
C GLU A 299 -11.43 13.37 5.08
N ALA A 300 -11.92 12.90 6.20
CA ALA A 300 -11.27 13.06 7.51
C ALA A 300 -9.88 12.42 7.52
N LEU A 301 -9.71 11.23 6.92
CA LEU A 301 -8.41 10.59 6.79
C LEU A 301 -7.45 11.41 5.91
N ARG A 302 -7.96 12.00 4.83
CA ARG A 302 -7.18 12.89 3.96
C ARG A 302 -6.75 14.15 4.71
N ALA A 303 -7.65 14.75 5.47
CA ALA A 303 -7.36 15.91 6.31
C ALA A 303 -6.27 15.58 7.35
N ARG A 304 -6.33 14.41 7.95
CA ARG A 304 -5.33 13.96 8.92
C ARG A 304 -3.94 13.79 8.29
N ARG A 305 -3.85 13.13 7.12
CA ARG A 305 -2.60 13.04 6.36
C ARG A 305 -2.04 14.43 6.00
N TRP A 306 -2.92 15.31 5.56
CA TRP A 306 -2.57 16.69 5.25
C TRP A 306 -1.99 17.42 6.46
N GLY A 307 -2.65 17.33 7.61
CA GLY A 307 -2.19 17.95 8.84
C GLY A 307 -0.81 17.44 9.29
N MET A 308 -0.58 16.13 9.17
CA MET A 308 0.73 15.55 9.47
C MET A 308 1.82 16.08 8.53
N LEU A 309 1.55 16.06 7.22
CA LEU A 309 2.49 16.52 6.21
C LEU A 309 2.77 18.02 6.37
N SER A 310 1.74 18.83 6.65
CA SER A 310 1.90 20.27 6.89
C SER A 310 2.79 20.58 8.08
N ARG A 311 2.60 19.86 9.19
CA ARG A 311 3.48 20.00 10.38
C ARG A 311 4.92 19.60 10.08
N PHE A 312 5.09 18.51 9.34
CA PHE A 312 6.42 18.05 8.95
C PHE A 312 7.13 19.09 8.06
N VAL A 313 6.43 19.61 7.03
CA VAL A 313 6.98 20.62 6.12
C VAL A 313 7.31 21.92 6.87
N GLY A 314 6.46 22.34 7.80
CA GLY A 314 6.68 23.54 8.61
C GLY A 314 7.99 23.54 9.42
N GLN A 315 8.59 22.37 9.66
CA GLN A 315 9.91 22.27 10.32
C GLN A 315 11.06 22.81 9.46
N PHE A 316 10.86 22.93 8.16
CA PHE A 316 11.87 23.44 7.22
C PHE A 316 11.71 24.92 6.88
N GLU A 317 10.69 25.60 7.44
CA GLU A 317 10.33 26.97 7.11
C GLU A 317 10.63 27.97 8.24
N GLY A 318 11.25 27.47 9.33
CA GLY A 318 11.60 28.22 10.53
C GLY A 318 13.01 28.82 10.53
#